data_4cc45947f44ff8178a2a3939b8e1539e
#
_entry.id   4cc45947f44ff8178a2a3939b8e1539e
#
_cell.length_a   1.000
_cell.length_b   1.000
_cell.length_c   1.000
_cell.angle_alpha   90.00
_cell.angle_beta   90.00
_cell.angle_gamma   90.00
#
_symmetry.space_group_name_H-M   'P 1'
#
loop_
_entity.id
_entity.type
_entity.pdbx_description
1 polymer ?
#
loop_
_entity_poly.entity_id
_entity_poly.type
_entity_poly.pdbx_seq_one_letter_code
_entity_poly.pdbx_strand_id
1 'polypeptide(L)'
;SVQKEAIKISYDALRYINSPSHNIEIEAIKNNEAAISFIHNLDKDKILNFLKENILVIKYVAREISKEDLEEVLKEVLAKEEVEEKYVRDFLNCSMIDRNSKNFEIDKIMLIYKYGSKKARKIAVDEKLKMI
;
A
#
# COMPACT_ATOMS: atom_id res chain seq x y z
N SER A 1 -0.18 18.69 14.52
CA SER A 1 0.19 19.91 13.82
C SER A 1 -0.90 20.35 12.84
N VAL A 2 -0.86 21.61 12.46
CA VAL A 2 -1.81 22.17 11.49
C VAL A 2 -1.70 21.46 10.14
N GLN A 3 -0.48 21.15 9.70
CA GLN A 3 -0.26 20.45 8.45
C GLN A 3 -0.87 19.06 8.46
N LYS A 4 -0.71 18.34 9.55
CA LYS A 4 -1.27 16.97 9.69
C LYS A 4 -2.79 16.99 9.68
N GLU A 5 -3.41 17.97 10.32
CA GLU A 5 -4.87 18.11 10.33
C GLU A 5 -5.40 18.44 8.93
N ALA A 6 -4.71 19.29 8.18
CA ALA A 6 -5.10 19.63 6.80
C ALA A 6 -5.08 18.37 5.92
N ILE A 7 -4.06 17.52 6.06
CA ILE A 7 -3.93 16.27 5.30
C ILE A 7 -5.04 15.26 5.63
N LYS A 8 -5.47 15.22 6.89
CA LYS A 8 -6.60 14.36 7.29
C LYS A 8 -7.91 14.76 6.63
N ILE A 9 -8.07 16.06 6.33
CA ILE A 9 -9.27 16.56 5.66
C ILE A 9 -9.20 16.31 4.16
N SER A 10 -8.04 16.59 3.55
CA SER A 10 -7.86 16.43 2.10
C SER A 10 -6.39 16.11 1.80
N TYR A 11 -6.15 14.98 1.15
CA TYR A 11 -4.79 14.55 0.78
C TYR A 11 -4.12 15.55 -0.19
N ASP A 12 -4.88 16.26 -1.01
CA ASP A 12 -4.34 17.19 -2.00
C ASP A 12 -3.83 18.48 -1.37
N ALA A 13 -4.11 18.72 -0.09
CA ALA A 13 -3.52 19.81 0.66
C ALA A 13 -1.99 19.73 0.69
N LEU A 14 -1.43 18.54 0.46
CA LEU A 14 0.01 18.31 0.42
C LEU A 14 0.72 19.24 -0.57
N ARG A 15 0.09 19.57 -1.71
CA ARG A 15 0.68 20.44 -2.73
C ARG A 15 0.90 21.87 -2.27
N TYR A 16 0.23 22.30 -1.19
CA TYR A 16 0.35 23.65 -0.63
C TYR A 16 1.35 23.73 0.52
N ILE A 17 1.96 22.62 0.90
CA ILE A 17 2.91 22.57 2.00
C ILE A 17 4.33 22.64 1.43
N ASN A 18 5.11 23.66 1.85
CA ASN A 18 6.52 23.78 1.47
C ASN A 18 7.34 22.75 2.24
N SER A 19 8.11 21.94 1.50
CA SER A 19 9.02 20.94 2.09
C SER A 19 8.35 20.10 3.17
N PRO A 20 7.28 19.34 2.84
CA PRO A 20 6.60 18.52 3.83
C PRO A 20 7.54 17.46 4.39
N SER A 21 7.38 17.17 5.68
CA SER A 21 8.15 16.10 6.31
C SER A 21 7.71 14.75 5.76
N HIS A 22 8.57 13.74 5.95
CA HIS A 22 8.24 12.38 5.55
C HIS A 22 6.95 11.87 6.24
N ASN A 23 6.77 12.23 7.51
CA ASN A 23 5.55 11.84 8.25
C ASN A 23 4.28 12.43 7.64
N ILE A 24 4.35 13.68 7.16
CA ILE A 24 3.22 14.32 6.49
C ILE A 24 2.94 13.63 5.15
N GLU A 25 3.99 13.29 4.41
CA GLU A 25 3.84 12.56 3.15
C GLU A 25 3.19 11.19 3.39
N ILE A 26 3.63 10.47 4.40
CA ILE A 26 3.05 9.16 4.77
C ILE A 26 1.56 9.31 5.09
N GLU A 27 1.20 10.32 5.89
CA GLU A 27 -0.21 10.54 6.25
C GLU A 27 -1.07 10.81 5.02
N ALA A 28 -0.57 11.60 4.07
CA ALA A 28 -1.27 11.89 2.83
C ALA A 28 -1.48 10.61 2.00
N ILE A 29 -0.45 9.78 1.88
CA ILE A 29 -0.50 8.51 1.14
C ILE A 29 -1.49 7.54 1.79
N LYS A 30 -1.54 7.49 3.12
CA LYS A 30 -2.51 6.65 3.84
C LYS A 30 -3.94 7.09 3.56
N ASN A 31 -4.17 8.38 3.44
CA ASN A 31 -5.50 8.91 3.14
C ASN A 31 -5.92 8.64 1.71
N ASN A 32 -4.99 8.78 0.74
CA ASN A 32 -5.29 8.53 -0.66
C ASN A 32 -4.00 8.31 -1.45
N GLU A 33 -3.95 7.23 -2.21
CA GLU A 33 -2.78 6.90 -3.05
C GLU A 33 -2.47 7.95 -4.10
N ALA A 34 -3.45 8.73 -4.53
CA ALA A 34 -3.25 9.80 -5.51
C ALA A 34 -2.31 10.90 -5.00
N ALA A 35 -2.09 10.97 -3.68
CA ALA A 35 -1.14 11.91 -3.10
C ALA A 35 0.28 11.73 -3.63
N ILE A 36 0.59 10.56 -4.21
CA ILE A 36 1.91 10.29 -4.80
C ILE A 36 2.28 11.33 -5.86
N SER A 37 1.31 11.92 -6.55
CA SER A 37 1.57 12.93 -7.58
C SER A 37 2.03 14.27 -7.01
N PHE A 38 1.91 14.48 -5.70
CA PHE A 38 2.36 15.70 -5.03
C PHE A 38 3.66 15.50 -4.24
N ILE A 39 4.26 14.31 -4.32
CA ILE A 39 5.51 14.01 -3.61
C ILE A 39 6.69 14.52 -4.44
N HIS A 40 7.58 15.27 -3.78
CA HIS A 40 8.82 15.74 -4.38
C HIS A 40 9.95 14.77 -4.08
N ASN A 41 10.92 14.68 -5.01
CA ASN A 41 12.12 13.84 -4.84
C ASN A 41 11.75 12.38 -4.55
N LEU A 42 10.83 11.84 -5.34
CA LEU A 42 10.42 10.46 -5.20
C LEU A 42 11.55 9.52 -5.62
N ASP A 43 12.03 8.72 -4.70
CA ASP A 43 13.05 7.71 -4.95
C ASP A 43 12.53 6.32 -4.58
N LYS A 44 13.35 5.30 -4.83
CA LYS A 44 12.94 3.92 -4.56
C LYS A 44 12.62 3.67 -3.09
N ASP A 45 13.42 4.23 -2.17
CA ASP A 45 13.18 4.05 -0.74
C ASP A 45 11.85 4.65 -0.31
N LYS A 46 11.52 5.84 -0.80
CA LYS A 46 10.22 6.46 -0.53
C LYS A 46 9.09 5.61 -1.11
N ILE A 47 9.23 5.13 -2.34
CA ILE A 47 8.22 4.30 -3.00
C ILE A 47 7.94 3.05 -2.16
N LEU A 48 8.97 2.36 -1.71
CA LEU A 48 8.81 1.16 -0.91
C LEU A 48 8.12 1.46 0.43
N ASN A 49 8.49 2.56 1.07
CA ASN A 49 7.84 2.99 2.31
C ASN A 49 6.35 3.31 2.11
N PHE A 50 6.02 3.99 1.01
CA PHE A 50 4.62 4.30 0.70
C PHE A 50 3.81 3.04 0.41
N LEU A 51 4.39 2.07 -0.29
CA LEU A 51 3.73 0.79 -0.55
C LEU A 51 3.44 0.01 0.72
N LYS A 52 4.25 0.17 1.77
CA LYS A 52 4.01 -0.44 3.07
C LYS A 52 2.83 0.19 3.80
N GLU A 53 2.49 1.43 3.46
CA GLU A 53 1.38 2.15 4.08
C GLU A 53 0.08 2.05 3.28
N ASN A 54 0.19 1.95 1.95
CA ASN A 54 -0.96 1.89 1.06
C ASN A 54 -0.58 1.13 -0.21
N ILE A 55 -1.04 -0.11 -0.32
CA ILE A 55 -0.69 -0.97 -1.46
C ILE A 55 -1.19 -0.41 -2.79
N LEU A 56 -2.24 0.40 -2.77
CA LEU A 56 -2.80 0.98 -4.00
C LEU A 56 -1.85 1.97 -4.68
N VAL A 57 -0.78 2.41 -3.99
CA VAL A 57 0.29 3.19 -4.61
C VAL A 57 0.89 2.46 -5.81
N ILE A 58 0.81 1.13 -5.84
CA ILE A 58 1.33 0.32 -6.95
C ILE A 58 0.75 0.75 -8.30
N LYS A 59 -0.44 1.31 -8.33
CA LYS A 59 -1.07 1.80 -9.57
C LYS A 59 -0.24 2.89 -10.25
N TYR A 60 0.56 3.63 -9.47
CA TYR A 60 1.32 4.77 -9.96
C TYR A 60 2.80 4.48 -10.14
N VAL A 61 3.32 3.43 -9.50
CA VAL A 61 4.77 3.17 -9.42
C VAL A 61 5.17 1.79 -9.97
N ALA A 62 4.28 1.13 -10.68
CA ALA A 62 4.51 -0.24 -11.16
C ALA A 62 5.80 -0.39 -11.98
N ARG A 63 6.22 0.67 -12.68
CA ARG A 63 7.41 0.63 -13.53
C ARG A 63 8.71 0.90 -12.79
N GLU A 64 8.61 1.40 -11.56
CA GLU A 64 9.77 1.82 -10.76
C GLU A 64 10.27 0.74 -9.80
N ILE A 65 9.54 -0.37 -9.67
CA ILE A 65 9.92 -1.44 -8.74
C ILE A 65 9.84 -2.80 -9.42
N SER A 66 10.60 -3.76 -8.89
CA SER A 66 10.58 -5.13 -9.37
C SER A 66 9.54 -5.96 -8.61
N LYS A 67 9.24 -7.14 -9.14
CA LYS A 67 8.41 -8.12 -8.44
C LYS A 67 9.00 -8.48 -7.08
N GLU A 68 10.32 -8.64 -7.02
CA GLU A 68 11.04 -8.99 -5.80
C GLU A 68 10.90 -7.90 -4.74
N ASP A 69 11.01 -6.63 -5.15
CA ASP A 69 10.78 -5.49 -4.24
C ASP A 69 9.37 -5.54 -3.66
N LEU A 70 8.39 -5.77 -4.52
CA LEU A 70 6.99 -5.83 -4.10
C LEU A 70 6.74 -7.00 -3.14
N GLU A 71 7.30 -8.16 -3.43
CA GLU A 71 7.16 -9.33 -2.56
C GLU A 71 7.74 -9.07 -1.17
N GLU A 72 8.89 -8.40 -1.08
CA GLU A 72 9.49 -8.07 0.22
C GLU A 72 8.60 -7.13 1.03
N VAL A 73 8.04 -6.10 0.38
CA VAL A 73 7.10 -5.19 1.03
C VAL A 73 5.90 -5.97 1.58
N LEU A 74 5.31 -6.81 0.75
CA LEU A 74 4.12 -7.57 1.12
C LEU A 74 4.39 -8.55 2.26
N LYS A 75 5.52 -9.26 2.22
CA LYS A 75 5.89 -10.18 3.29
C LYS A 75 6.04 -9.45 4.62
N GLU A 76 6.67 -8.28 4.62
CA GLU A 76 6.86 -7.48 5.83
C GLU A 76 5.52 -7.01 6.41
N VAL A 77 4.66 -6.41 5.58
CA VAL A 77 3.40 -5.84 6.05
C VAL A 77 2.41 -6.92 6.47
N LEU A 78 2.26 -7.96 5.65
CA LEU A 78 1.26 -9.01 5.91
C LEU A 78 1.61 -9.87 7.12
N ALA A 79 2.89 -9.92 7.50
CA ALA A 79 3.33 -10.68 8.67
C ALA A 79 3.03 -9.97 10.00
N LYS A 80 2.70 -8.69 9.98
CA LYS A 80 2.45 -7.91 11.19
C LYS A 80 1.16 -8.38 11.89
N GLU A 81 1.21 -8.53 13.22
CA GLU A 81 0.04 -8.93 14.00
C GLU A 81 -1.07 -7.89 13.95
N GLU A 82 -0.70 -6.61 13.84
CA GLU A 82 -1.63 -5.47 13.79
C GLU A 82 -1.85 -4.95 12.36
N VAL A 83 -1.63 -5.77 11.35
CA VAL A 83 -1.85 -5.37 9.95
C VAL A 83 -3.26 -4.81 9.78
N GLU A 84 -3.36 -3.69 9.05
CA GLU A 84 -4.65 -3.04 8.84
C GLU A 84 -5.53 -3.84 7.87
N GLU A 85 -6.80 -3.96 8.24
CA GLU A 85 -7.78 -4.68 7.43
C GLU A 85 -7.91 -4.10 6.03
N LYS A 86 -7.90 -2.76 5.93
CA LYS A 86 -7.96 -2.08 4.65
C LYS A 86 -6.80 -2.47 3.74
N TYR A 87 -5.60 -2.58 4.29
CA TYR A 87 -4.41 -2.96 3.52
C TYR A 87 -4.59 -4.34 2.89
N VAL A 88 -5.02 -5.30 3.69
CA VAL A 88 -5.22 -6.68 3.21
C VAL A 88 -6.32 -6.74 2.15
N ARG A 89 -7.43 -6.05 2.38
CA ARG A 89 -8.53 -6.02 1.42
C ARG A 89 -8.12 -5.37 0.10
N ASP A 90 -7.42 -4.25 0.16
CA ASP A 90 -6.94 -3.56 -1.04
C ASP A 90 -5.97 -4.44 -1.82
N PHE A 91 -5.08 -5.14 -1.11
CA PHE A 91 -4.16 -6.09 -1.72
C PHE A 91 -4.93 -7.20 -2.46
N LEU A 92 -5.90 -7.81 -1.80
CA LEU A 92 -6.66 -8.91 -2.37
C LEU A 92 -7.47 -8.49 -3.61
N ASN A 93 -7.91 -7.25 -3.65
CA ASN A 93 -8.74 -6.74 -4.74
C ASN A 93 -7.92 -5.99 -5.81
N CYS A 94 -6.61 -5.94 -5.69
CA CYS A 94 -5.75 -5.23 -6.64
C CYS A 94 -5.51 -6.08 -7.88
N SER A 95 -6.07 -5.65 -9.02
CA SER A 95 -5.94 -6.39 -10.27
C SER A 95 -4.53 -6.39 -10.85
N MET A 96 -3.68 -5.43 -10.48
CA MET A 96 -2.30 -5.38 -10.92
C MET A 96 -1.42 -6.46 -10.29
N ILE A 97 -1.89 -7.03 -9.18
CA ILE A 97 -1.21 -8.11 -8.45
C ILE A 97 -2.15 -9.31 -8.48
N ASP A 98 -1.83 -10.29 -9.32
CA ASP A 98 -2.67 -11.49 -9.43
C ASP A 98 -1.87 -12.58 -10.14
N ARG A 99 -2.37 -13.81 -10.08
CA ARG A 99 -1.73 -14.98 -10.72
C ARG A 99 -1.54 -14.81 -12.22
N ASN A 100 -2.46 -14.10 -12.88
CA ASN A 100 -2.46 -13.90 -14.32
C ASN A 100 -2.18 -12.46 -14.71
N SER A 101 -1.73 -11.62 -13.79
CA SER A 101 -1.44 -10.22 -14.07
C SER A 101 -0.20 -10.08 -14.94
N LYS A 102 -0.25 -9.20 -15.92
CA LYS A 102 0.89 -8.83 -16.74
C LYS A 102 1.88 -7.94 -15.99
N ASN A 103 1.42 -7.27 -14.92
CA ASN A 103 2.26 -6.39 -14.12
C ASN A 103 3.04 -7.17 -13.06
N PHE A 104 2.32 -7.79 -12.12
CA PHE A 104 2.93 -8.56 -11.04
C PHE A 104 2.20 -9.89 -10.90
N GLU A 105 2.84 -10.94 -11.37
CA GLU A 105 2.29 -12.29 -11.29
C GLU A 105 2.60 -12.87 -9.91
N ILE A 106 1.64 -12.75 -8.99
CA ILE A 106 1.76 -13.20 -7.61
C ILE A 106 0.47 -13.90 -7.21
N ASP A 107 0.58 -15.08 -6.63
CA ASP A 107 -0.56 -15.77 -6.02
C ASP A 107 -0.81 -15.15 -4.64
N LYS A 108 -1.79 -14.27 -4.57
CA LYS A 108 -2.09 -13.48 -3.35
C LYS A 108 -2.48 -14.36 -2.17
N ILE A 109 -3.33 -15.35 -2.41
CA ILE A 109 -3.80 -16.25 -1.34
C ILE A 109 -2.64 -17.07 -0.79
N MET A 110 -1.82 -17.60 -1.68
CA MET A 110 -0.65 -18.39 -1.26
C MET A 110 0.34 -17.53 -0.46
N LEU A 111 0.54 -16.28 -0.89
CA LEU A 111 1.45 -15.36 -0.19
C LEU A 111 0.97 -15.10 1.24
N ILE A 112 -0.31 -14.80 1.41
CA ILE A 112 -0.89 -14.56 2.74
C ILE A 112 -0.82 -15.83 3.58
N TYR A 113 -1.14 -16.97 3.00
CA TYR A 113 -1.13 -18.24 3.72
C TYR A 113 0.27 -18.58 4.24
N LYS A 114 1.29 -18.32 3.42
CA LYS A 114 2.67 -18.66 3.73
C LYS A 114 3.33 -17.65 4.68
N TYR A 115 3.09 -16.35 4.49
CA TYR A 115 3.81 -15.31 5.20
C TYR A 115 2.94 -14.42 6.10
N GLY A 116 1.62 -14.48 5.92
CA GLY A 116 0.71 -13.60 6.65
C GLY A 116 0.56 -13.96 8.12
N SER A 117 0.25 -12.95 8.93
CA SER A 117 -0.13 -13.13 10.32
C SER A 117 -1.50 -13.83 10.42
N LYS A 118 -1.87 -14.24 11.64
CA LYS A 118 -3.21 -14.79 11.88
C LYS A 118 -4.29 -13.81 11.44
N LYS A 119 -4.11 -12.53 11.75
CA LYS A 119 -5.05 -11.48 11.36
C LYS A 119 -5.18 -11.38 9.84
N ALA A 120 -4.04 -11.35 9.13
CA ALA A 120 -4.05 -11.28 7.66
C ALA A 120 -4.78 -12.47 7.05
N ARG A 121 -4.52 -13.68 7.54
CA ARG A 121 -5.16 -14.89 7.05
C ARG A 121 -6.67 -14.87 7.31
N LYS A 122 -7.08 -14.41 8.48
CA LYS A 122 -8.51 -14.29 8.81
C LYS A 122 -9.21 -13.30 7.89
N ILE A 123 -8.60 -12.15 7.64
CA ILE A 123 -9.17 -11.16 6.73
C ILE A 123 -9.28 -11.74 5.32
N ALA A 124 -8.28 -12.49 4.86
CA ALA A 124 -8.30 -13.12 3.54
C ALA A 124 -9.45 -14.13 3.40
N VAL A 125 -9.69 -14.93 4.43
CA VAL A 125 -10.82 -15.87 4.44
C VAL A 125 -12.15 -15.13 4.35
N ASP A 126 -12.32 -14.08 5.15
CA ASP A 126 -13.55 -13.28 5.15
C ASP A 126 -13.80 -12.63 3.79
N GLU A 127 -12.76 -12.08 3.17
CA GLU A 127 -12.88 -11.45 1.84
C GLU A 127 -13.22 -12.48 0.77
N LYS A 128 -12.62 -13.65 0.82
CA LYS A 128 -12.88 -14.73 -0.13
C LYS A 128 -14.33 -15.20 -0.04
N LEU A 129 -14.87 -15.29 1.17
CA LEU A 129 -16.27 -15.68 1.36
C LEU A 129 -17.25 -14.66 0.77
N LYS A 130 -16.90 -13.38 0.81
CA LYS A 130 -17.73 -12.32 0.20
C LYS A 130 -17.78 -12.40 -1.32
N MET A 131 -16.80 -13.04 -1.95
CA MET A 131 -16.72 -13.18 -3.40
C MET A 131 -17.54 -14.38 -3.95
N ILE A 132 -18.05 -15.19 -3.06
CA ILE A 132 -18.92 -16.32 -3.40
C ILE A 132 -20.39 -15.84 -3.38
#